data_f5df12df830d287c8e62000f494d96f6
#
_entry.id   f5df12df830d287c8e62000f494d96f6
#
_cell.length_a   1.000
_cell.length_b   1.000
_cell.length_c   1.000
_cell.angle_alpha   90.00
_cell.angle_beta   90.00
_cell.angle_gamma   90.00
#
_symmetry.space_group_name_H-M   'P 1'
#
loop_
_entity.id
_entity.type
_entity.pdbx_description
1 polymer ?
#
loop_
_entity_poly.entity_id
_entity_poly.type
_entity_poly.pdbx_seq_one_letter_code
_entity_poly.pdbx_strand_id
1 'polypeptide(L)'
;VCKNIIFFSLIEKKDTILDSKPARWGTKAYRDAKQLYMKAFPEWERFSMFSLLAMSLHRNVKFHAIYDDGKFCGITYYAENDNTVYLTYLAVSEKLRGQGYGSKILTMLENNFPDKQIVIDIEPVTKKVKNYKQRVSRLKFYERNGFHRTDQKLKDPDGEFEALTTGERLDKNSFIKILRQMSFGFYQARVEK
;
A
#
# COMPACT_ATOMS: atom_id res chain seq x y z
N VAL A 1 40.20 6.87 41.83
CA VAL A 1 39.64 7.47 40.58
C VAL A 1 39.07 6.34 39.77
N CYS A 2 37.77 6.05 39.99
CA CYS A 2 37.03 5.03 39.21
C CYS A 2 36.43 5.67 37.98
N LYS A 3 36.85 5.26 36.80
CA LYS A 3 36.17 5.56 35.52
C LYS A 3 35.03 4.56 35.32
N ASN A 4 33.81 4.98 35.50
CA ASN A 4 32.62 4.28 35.03
C ASN A 4 32.54 4.40 33.50
N ILE A 5 32.93 3.35 32.81
CA ILE A 5 32.63 3.19 31.38
C ILE A 5 31.20 2.63 31.31
N ILE A 6 30.26 3.50 31.01
CA ILE A 6 28.92 3.08 30.63
C ILE A 6 29.01 2.52 29.21
N PHE A 7 28.96 1.20 29.10
CA PHE A 7 28.74 0.51 27.84
C PHE A 7 27.28 0.77 27.41
N PHE A 8 27.06 1.80 26.60
CA PHE A 8 25.84 1.88 25.81
C PHE A 8 25.94 0.76 24.75
N SER A 9 25.28 -0.35 25.03
CA SER A 9 24.95 -1.35 24.03
C SER A 9 24.05 -0.67 22.98
N LEU A 10 24.64 -0.14 21.93
CA LEU A 10 23.96 0.13 20.68
C LEU A 10 23.50 -1.22 20.15
N ILE A 11 22.28 -1.62 20.51
CA ILE A 11 21.55 -2.61 19.72
C ILE A 11 21.32 -1.91 18.39
N GLU A 12 22.21 -2.08 17.43
CA GLU A 12 21.94 -1.82 16.03
C GLU A 12 20.66 -2.58 15.72
N LYS A 13 19.56 -1.86 15.60
CA LYS A 13 18.36 -2.35 14.98
C LYS A 13 18.79 -2.70 13.55
N LYS A 14 19.08 -3.99 13.31
CA LYS A 14 19.37 -4.51 11.99
C LYS A 14 18.23 -4.06 11.10
N ASP A 15 18.45 -3.05 10.27
CA ASP A 15 17.48 -2.60 9.29
C ASP A 15 17.22 -3.79 8.37
N THR A 16 16.17 -4.53 8.68
CA THR A 16 15.84 -5.75 7.95
C THR A 16 15.33 -5.32 6.60
N ILE A 17 16.12 -5.57 5.57
CA ILE A 17 15.73 -5.31 4.18
C ILE A 17 14.66 -6.31 3.81
N LEU A 18 13.44 -5.81 3.59
CA LEU A 18 12.34 -6.64 3.12
C LEU A 18 12.60 -7.10 1.68
N ASP A 19 12.36 -8.37 1.42
CA ASP A 19 12.45 -8.96 0.08
C ASP A 19 11.06 -8.92 -0.58
N SER A 20 11.01 -8.41 -1.81
CA SER A 20 9.78 -8.23 -2.58
C SER A 20 9.78 -9.16 -3.80
N LYS A 21 8.88 -10.15 -3.82
CA LYS A 21 8.78 -11.16 -4.88
C LYS A 21 7.51 -11.00 -5.69
N PRO A 22 7.61 -10.94 -7.03
CA PRO A 22 6.41 -10.91 -7.88
C PRO A 22 5.52 -12.12 -7.65
N ALA A 23 4.23 -11.88 -7.43
CA ALA A 23 3.21 -12.91 -7.21
C ALA A 23 2.74 -13.49 -8.56
N ARG A 24 3.61 -14.20 -9.26
CA ARG A 24 3.32 -14.84 -10.55
C ARG A 24 2.61 -16.17 -10.35
N TRP A 25 1.70 -16.50 -11.24
CA TRP A 25 0.97 -17.77 -11.24
C TRP A 25 1.92 -18.97 -11.06
N GLY A 26 1.51 -19.94 -10.24
CA GLY A 26 2.28 -21.15 -9.95
C GLY A 26 3.39 -20.98 -8.90
N THR A 27 3.81 -19.77 -8.56
CA THR A 27 4.87 -19.55 -7.57
C THR A 27 4.38 -19.63 -6.12
N LYS A 28 5.32 -19.84 -5.18
CA LYS A 28 5.03 -19.71 -3.73
C LYS A 28 4.52 -18.30 -3.41
N ALA A 29 5.16 -17.27 -3.97
CA ALA A 29 4.77 -15.87 -3.76
C ALA A 29 3.31 -15.63 -4.15
N TYR A 30 2.83 -16.22 -5.25
CA TYR A 30 1.42 -16.13 -5.64
C TYR A 30 0.49 -16.80 -4.61
N ARG A 31 0.84 -18.01 -4.14
CA ARG A 31 0.01 -18.73 -3.15
C ARG A 31 -0.11 -17.94 -1.85
N ASP A 32 1.02 -17.43 -1.33
CA ASP A 32 1.06 -16.64 -0.11
C ASP A 32 0.27 -15.34 -0.28
N ALA A 33 0.48 -14.62 -1.39
CA ALA A 33 -0.21 -13.38 -1.69
C ALA A 33 -1.72 -13.57 -1.87
N LYS A 34 -2.15 -14.58 -2.65
CA LYS A 34 -3.57 -14.90 -2.83
C LYS A 34 -4.26 -15.19 -1.51
N GLN A 35 -3.65 -16.02 -0.66
CA GLN A 35 -4.24 -16.39 0.63
C GLN A 35 -4.46 -15.15 1.52
N LEU A 36 -3.47 -14.26 1.60
CA LEU A 36 -3.58 -13.04 2.39
C LEU A 36 -4.59 -12.08 1.79
N TYR A 37 -4.56 -11.88 0.46
CA TYR A 37 -5.47 -10.99 -0.25
C TYR A 37 -6.93 -11.38 -0.02
N MET A 38 -7.27 -12.66 -0.22
CA MET A 38 -8.62 -13.18 -0.04
C MET A 38 -9.12 -13.05 1.41
N LYS A 39 -8.21 -13.02 2.39
CA LYS A 39 -8.55 -12.89 3.81
C LYS A 39 -8.59 -11.43 4.30
N ALA A 40 -7.71 -10.59 3.77
CA ALA A 40 -7.52 -9.23 4.26
C ALA A 40 -8.57 -8.25 3.75
N PHE A 41 -9.12 -8.49 2.55
CA PHE A 41 -10.08 -7.60 1.92
C PHE A 41 -11.43 -8.30 1.76
N PRO A 42 -12.55 -7.62 2.07
CA PRO A 42 -13.90 -8.15 1.84
C PRO A 42 -14.20 -8.27 0.33
N GLU A 43 -15.18 -9.11 -0.01
CA GLU A 43 -15.45 -9.49 -1.40
C GLU A 43 -15.77 -8.29 -2.30
N TRP A 44 -16.50 -7.31 -1.78
CA TRP A 44 -16.87 -6.10 -2.52
C TRP A 44 -15.70 -5.11 -2.78
N GLU A 45 -14.59 -5.23 -2.03
CA GLU A 45 -13.39 -4.42 -2.25
C GLU A 45 -12.37 -5.12 -3.15
N ARG A 46 -12.61 -6.39 -3.53
CA ARG A 46 -11.62 -7.19 -4.23
C ARG A 46 -11.84 -7.23 -5.73
N PHE A 47 -10.80 -6.93 -6.49
CA PHE A 47 -10.73 -7.42 -7.86
C PHE A 47 -10.58 -8.94 -7.88
N SER A 48 -11.07 -9.59 -8.94
CA SER A 48 -10.82 -11.02 -9.11
C SER A 48 -9.31 -11.30 -9.23
N MET A 49 -8.87 -12.47 -8.77
CA MET A 49 -7.46 -12.86 -8.93
C MET A 49 -7.03 -12.88 -10.39
N PHE A 50 -7.94 -13.23 -11.30
CA PHE A 50 -7.69 -13.17 -12.73
C PHE A 50 -7.43 -11.73 -13.18
N SER A 51 -8.27 -10.78 -12.77
CA SER A 51 -8.10 -9.35 -13.08
C SER A 51 -6.77 -8.81 -12.56
N LEU A 52 -6.41 -9.11 -11.29
CA LEU A 52 -5.12 -8.69 -10.72
C LEU A 52 -3.93 -9.21 -11.53
N LEU A 53 -3.96 -10.49 -11.90
CA LEU A 53 -2.88 -11.08 -12.70
C LEU A 53 -2.85 -10.52 -14.12
N ALA A 54 -4.01 -10.35 -14.76
CA ALA A 54 -4.10 -9.78 -16.11
C ALA A 54 -3.57 -8.33 -16.13
N MET A 55 -3.99 -7.49 -15.18
CA MET A 55 -3.47 -6.13 -15.05
C MET A 55 -1.96 -6.11 -14.74
N SER A 56 -1.45 -7.10 -13.99
CA SER A 56 -0.02 -7.23 -13.68
C SER A 56 0.85 -7.68 -14.87
N LEU A 57 0.25 -8.02 -16.03
CA LEU A 57 0.99 -8.18 -17.29
C LEU A 57 1.48 -6.82 -17.83
N HIS A 58 0.82 -5.73 -17.45
CA HIS A 58 1.30 -4.42 -17.78
C HIS A 58 2.57 -4.11 -16.95
N ARG A 59 3.63 -3.66 -17.63
CA ARG A 59 4.96 -3.46 -16.99
C ARG A 59 4.94 -2.56 -15.75
N ASN A 60 3.99 -1.65 -15.67
CA ASN A 60 3.88 -0.65 -14.60
C ASN A 60 2.90 -1.07 -13.48
N VAL A 61 2.31 -2.26 -13.54
CA VAL A 61 1.42 -2.79 -12.50
C VAL A 61 2.10 -3.97 -11.82
N LYS A 62 2.17 -3.94 -10.50
CA LYS A 62 2.91 -4.92 -9.71
C LYS A 62 2.04 -5.53 -8.62
N PHE A 63 2.04 -6.85 -8.56
CA PHE A 63 1.52 -7.62 -7.43
C PHE A 63 2.68 -8.35 -6.76
N HIS A 64 3.01 -7.98 -5.53
CA HIS A 64 4.16 -8.52 -4.82
C HIS A 64 3.77 -9.18 -3.50
N ALA A 65 4.43 -10.28 -3.19
CA ALA A 65 4.51 -10.87 -1.87
C ALA A 65 5.80 -10.39 -1.18
N ILE A 66 5.66 -9.92 0.07
CA ILE A 66 6.75 -9.33 0.84
C ILE A 66 7.22 -10.31 1.90
N TYR A 67 8.53 -10.45 2.04
CA TYR A 67 9.17 -11.37 2.96
C TYR A 67 10.20 -10.65 3.83
N ASP A 68 10.37 -11.13 5.05
CA ASP A 68 11.42 -10.74 5.99
C ASP A 68 12.18 -12.02 6.37
N ASP A 69 13.45 -12.12 5.98
CA ASP A 69 14.28 -13.32 6.20
C ASP A 69 13.55 -14.61 5.78
N GLY A 70 12.98 -14.61 4.59
CA GLY A 70 12.24 -15.73 4.02
C GLY A 70 10.84 -15.98 4.61
N LYS A 71 10.42 -15.25 5.66
CA LYS A 71 9.08 -15.32 6.24
C LYS A 71 8.13 -14.38 5.52
N PHE A 72 6.98 -14.89 5.10
CA PHE A 72 5.95 -14.08 4.45
C PHE A 72 5.35 -13.06 5.43
N CYS A 73 5.44 -11.76 5.07
CA CYS A 73 5.02 -10.65 5.90
C CYS A 73 3.77 -9.95 5.41
N GLY A 74 3.59 -9.85 4.11
CA GLY A 74 2.50 -9.07 3.56
C GLY A 74 2.47 -9.04 2.04
N ILE A 75 1.62 -8.19 1.51
CA ILE A 75 1.46 -7.97 0.08
C ILE A 75 1.37 -6.48 -0.25
N THR A 76 1.79 -6.15 -1.47
CA THR A 76 1.49 -4.88 -2.11
C THR A 76 0.94 -5.11 -3.50
N TYR A 77 -0.05 -4.31 -3.90
CA TYR A 77 -0.50 -4.20 -5.27
C TYR A 77 -0.51 -2.72 -5.64
N TYR A 78 0.26 -2.35 -6.64
CA TYR A 78 0.40 -0.95 -7.03
C TYR A 78 0.61 -0.81 -8.54
N ALA A 79 0.29 0.36 -9.03
CA ALA A 79 0.66 0.81 -10.36
C ALA A 79 1.51 2.07 -10.28
N GLU A 80 2.37 2.28 -11.26
CA GLU A 80 3.26 3.42 -11.31
C GLU A 80 3.27 4.11 -12.68
N ASN A 81 3.63 5.38 -12.69
CA ASN A 81 4.04 6.12 -13.86
C ASN A 81 5.25 7.01 -13.54
N ASP A 82 5.52 8.03 -14.32
CA ASP A 82 6.71 8.87 -14.16
C ASP A 82 6.79 9.56 -12.78
N ASN A 83 5.66 10.03 -12.25
CA ASN A 83 5.61 10.87 -11.05
C ASN A 83 4.89 10.24 -9.84
N THR A 84 4.16 9.14 -10.06
CA THR A 84 3.23 8.63 -9.03
C THR A 84 3.27 7.12 -8.96
N VAL A 85 3.21 6.61 -7.73
CA VAL A 85 2.90 5.22 -7.40
C VAL A 85 1.52 5.20 -6.74
N TYR A 86 0.57 4.49 -7.31
CA TYR A 86 -0.75 4.28 -6.70
C TYR A 86 -0.79 2.91 -6.04
N LEU A 87 -0.78 2.90 -4.72
CA LEU A 87 -0.83 1.70 -3.89
C LEU A 87 -2.28 1.32 -3.60
N THR A 88 -2.84 0.43 -4.41
CA THR A 88 -4.24 -0.01 -4.30
C THR A 88 -4.46 -0.97 -3.13
N TYR A 89 -3.54 -1.93 -2.94
CA TYR A 89 -3.65 -2.89 -1.84
C TYR A 89 -2.36 -2.98 -1.04
N LEU A 90 -2.49 -2.85 0.28
CA LEU A 90 -1.47 -3.12 1.28
C LEU A 90 -2.08 -4.00 2.36
N ALA A 91 -1.53 -5.18 2.58
CA ALA A 91 -1.93 -6.00 3.71
C ALA A 91 -0.72 -6.65 4.39
N VAL A 92 -0.78 -6.71 5.72
CA VAL A 92 0.20 -7.40 6.56
C VAL A 92 -0.42 -8.68 7.10
N SER A 93 0.36 -9.76 7.10
CA SER A 93 -0.02 -11.05 7.70
C SER A 93 -0.52 -10.83 9.14
N GLU A 94 -1.64 -11.45 9.50
CA GLU A 94 -2.29 -11.26 10.81
C GLU A 94 -1.33 -11.45 11.98
N LYS A 95 -0.47 -12.48 11.90
CA LYS A 95 0.51 -12.79 12.95
C LYS A 95 1.55 -11.70 13.17
N LEU A 96 1.70 -10.78 12.21
CA LEU A 96 2.70 -9.71 12.22
C LEU A 96 2.09 -8.32 12.35
N ARG A 97 0.76 -8.22 12.49
CA ARG A 97 0.08 -6.93 12.74
C ARG A 97 0.52 -6.34 14.09
N GLY A 98 0.58 -5.02 14.16
CA GLY A 98 1.04 -4.31 15.36
C GLY A 98 2.55 -4.34 15.59
N GLN A 99 3.34 -5.01 14.74
CA GLN A 99 4.80 -5.15 14.86
C GLN A 99 5.59 -4.24 13.90
N GLY A 100 4.94 -3.21 13.33
CA GLY A 100 5.61 -2.24 12.46
C GLY A 100 5.78 -2.65 10.99
N TYR A 101 5.38 -3.86 10.59
CA TYR A 101 5.59 -4.33 9.21
C TYR A 101 4.89 -3.47 8.15
N GLY A 102 3.71 -2.91 8.45
CA GLY A 102 3.06 -1.99 7.53
C GLY A 102 3.93 -0.78 7.20
N SER A 103 4.53 -0.15 8.22
CA SER A 103 5.44 0.98 8.05
C SER A 103 6.70 0.57 7.29
N LYS A 104 7.32 -0.58 7.63
CA LYS A 104 8.49 -1.09 6.89
C LYS A 104 8.19 -1.30 5.40
N ILE A 105 7.00 -1.79 5.05
CA ILE A 105 6.59 -1.99 3.64
C ILE A 105 6.42 -0.63 2.94
N LEU A 106 5.83 0.36 3.60
CA LEU A 106 5.70 1.72 3.03
C LEU A 106 7.07 2.36 2.83
N THR A 107 7.97 2.30 3.82
CA THR A 107 9.35 2.78 3.69
C THR A 107 10.11 2.07 2.56
N MET A 108 9.91 0.75 2.40
CA MET A 108 10.49 0.02 1.26
C MET A 108 9.98 0.57 -0.07
N LEU A 109 8.68 0.89 -0.19
CA LEU A 109 8.13 1.49 -1.41
C LEU A 109 8.70 2.90 -1.65
N GLU A 110 8.78 3.73 -0.62
CA GLU A 110 9.38 5.07 -0.72
C GLU A 110 10.83 5.00 -1.20
N ASN A 111 11.63 4.10 -0.64
CA ASN A 111 13.02 3.89 -1.04
C ASN A 111 13.16 3.38 -2.49
N ASN A 112 12.18 2.59 -2.98
CA ASN A 112 12.17 2.10 -4.36
C ASN A 112 11.75 3.20 -5.36
N PHE A 113 11.09 4.25 -4.89
CA PHE A 113 10.53 5.32 -5.72
C PHE A 113 10.81 6.71 -5.11
N PRO A 114 12.08 7.09 -4.88
CA PRO A 114 12.44 8.31 -4.14
C PRO A 114 11.94 9.60 -4.80
N ASP A 115 11.76 9.58 -6.12
CA ASP A 115 11.35 10.75 -6.91
C ASP A 115 9.84 10.76 -7.22
N LYS A 116 9.05 9.81 -6.66
CA LYS A 116 7.63 9.70 -6.93
C LYS A 116 6.81 9.90 -5.66
N GLN A 117 5.68 10.57 -5.80
CA GLN A 117 4.69 10.53 -4.73
C GLN A 117 4.02 9.16 -4.66
N ILE A 118 3.73 8.70 -3.46
CA ILE A 118 2.86 7.53 -3.26
C ILE A 118 1.45 8.04 -2.97
N VAL A 119 0.48 7.51 -3.68
CA VAL A 119 -0.94 7.84 -3.52
C VAL A 119 -1.67 6.58 -3.08
N ILE A 120 -2.59 6.74 -2.14
CA ILE A 120 -3.56 5.74 -1.72
C ILE A 120 -4.95 6.37 -1.69
N ASP A 121 -5.96 5.56 -1.68
CA ASP A 121 -7.32 5.98 -1.37
C ASP A 121 -7.84 5.24 -0.14
N ILE A 122 -8.66 5.92 0.64
CA ILE A 122 -9.32 5.36 1.82
C ILE A 122 -10.80 5.72 1.82
N GLU A 123 -11.59 4.87 2.43
CA GLU A 123 -12.99 5.19 2.70
C GLU A 123 -13.09 6.45 3.57
N PRO A 124 -14.06 7.37 3.31
CA PRO A 124 -14.23 8.59 4.09
C PRO A 124 -14.42 8.32 5.59
N VAL A 125 -13.73 9.08 6.43
CA VAL A 125 -13.80 8.93 7.89
C VAL A 125 -15.00 9.71 8.43
N THR A 126 -16.17 9.07 8.47
CA THR A 126 -17.40 9.66 8.99
C THR A 126 -17.91 8.89 10.22
N LYS A 127 -18.46 9.60 11.22
CA LYS A 127 -18.96 8.99 12.47
C LYS A 127 -20.18 8.08 12.25
N LYS A 128 -20.83 8.17 11.08
CA LYS A 128 -22.11 7.46 10.79
C LYS A 128 -21.93 6.00 10.36
N VAL A 129 -20.71 5.52 10.18
CA VAL A 129 -20.42 4.17 9.66
C VAL A 129 -20.05 3.20 10.77
N LYS A 130 -20.44 1.92 10.60
CA LYS A 130 -20.18 0.87 11.60
C LYS A 130 -18.69 0.64 11.88
N ASN A 131 -17.84 0.80 10.87
CA ASN A 131 -16.38 0.59 10.94
C ASN A 131 -15.58 1.88 11.21
N TYR A 132 -16.20 2.92 11.79
CA TYR A 132 -15.57 4.22 12.05
C TYR A 132 -14.21 4.11 12.75
N LYS A 133 -14.12 3.33 13.83
CA LYS A 133 -12.86 3.15 14.58
C LYS A 133 -11.74 2.57 13.70
N GLN A 134 -12.09 1.65 12.81
CA GLN A 134 -11.15 1.04 11.87
C GLN A 134 -10.67 2.06 10.82
N ARG A 135 -11.60 2.86 10.27
CA ARG A 135 -11.25 3.94 9.33
C ARG A 135 -10.32 4.98 9.97
N VAL A 136 -10.62 5.40 11.20
CA VAL A 136 -9.74 6.32 11.97
C VAL A 136 -8.36 5.70 12.19
N SER A 137 -8.29 4.43 12.56
CA SER A 137 -7.01 3.75 12.77
C SER A 137 -6.19 3.64 11.48
N ARG A 138 -6.86 3.39 10.34
CA ARG A 138 -6.25 3.34 9.01
C ARG A 138 -5.69 4.71 8.62
N LEU A 139 -6.49 5.77 8.74
CA LEU A 139 -6.04 7.15 8.49
C LEU A 139 -4.81 7.50 9.32
N LYS A 140 -4.86 7.30 10.65
CA LYS A 140 -3.73 7.55 11.55
C LYS A 140 -2.48 6.71 11.22
N PHE A 141 -2.66 5.50 10.70
CA PHE A 141 -1.55 4.68 10.24
C PHE A 141 -0.86 5.34 9.04
N TYR A 142 -1.59 5.81 8.05
CA TYR A 142 -1.01 6.48 6.89
C TYR A 142 -0.41 7.84 7.26
N GLU A 143 -1.07 8.63 8.09
CA GLU A 143 -0.54 9.92 8.57
C GLU A 143 0.82 9.77 9.28
N ARG A 144 0.98 8.74 10.14
CA ARG A 144 2.27 8.44 10.79
C ARG A 144 3.36 7.99 9.83
N ASN A 145 3.00 7.54 8.64
CA ASN A 145 3.93 7.13 7.59
C ASN A 145 4.04 8.19 6.47
N GLY A 146 3.88 9.48 6.81
CA GLY A 146 4.16 10.58 5.89
C GLY A 146 3.06 10.93 4.91
N PHE A 147 1.94 10.20 4.92
CA PHE A 147 0.79 10.55 4.06
C PHE A 147 -0.03 11.68 4.70
N HIS A 148 -0.55 12.54 3.86
CA HIS A 148 -1.54 13.53 4.27
C HIS A 148 -2.76 13.51 3.35
N ARG A 149 -3.88 13.97 3.88
CA ARG A 149 -5.13 14.07 3.14
C ARG A 149 -5.01 15.15 2.06
N THR A 150 -5.60 14.88 0.93
CA THR A 150 -5.77 15.87 -0.12
C THR A 150 -7.21 16.42 -0.10
N ASP A 151 -7.47 17.47 -0.85
CA ASP A 151 -8.82 17.97 -1.11
C ASP A 151 -9.50 17.21 -2.28
N GLN A 152 -8.87 16.13 -2.76
CA GLN A 152 -9.34 15.36 -3.89
C GLN A 152 -10.06 14.10 -3.42
N LYS A 153 -11.20 13.83 -4.04
CA LYS A 153 -12.00 12.63 -3.85
C LYS A 153 -11.99 11.79 -5.11
N LEU A 154 -11.91 10.51 -4.94
CA LEU A 154 -12.09 9.53 -5.99
C LEU A 154 -13.53 9.04 -5.94
N LYS A 155 -14.28 9.20 -7.02
CA LYS A 155 -15.61 8.62 -7.18
C LYS A 155 -15.56 7.53 -8.23
N ASP A 156 -16.01 6.36 -7.85
CA ASP A 156 -16.18 5.22 -8.72
C ASP A 156 -17.55 4.55 -8.50
N PRO A 157 -17.91 3.49 -9.24
CA PRO A 157 -19.17 2.78 -9.03
C PRO A 157 -19.34 2.18 -7.63
N ASP A 158 -18.24 1.92 -6.92
CA ASP A 158 -18.24 1.30 -5.59
C ASP A 158 -18.36 2.34 -4.47
N GLY A 159 -18.17 3.63 -4.77
CA GLY A 159 -18.36 4.69 -3.79
C GLY A 159 -17.48 5.93 -3.96
N GLU A 160 -17.38 6.68 -2.86
CA GLU A 160 -16.53 7.85 -2.72
C GLU A 160 -15.36 7.53 -1.79
N PHE A 161 -14.14 7.87 -2.19
CA PHE A 161 -12.92 7.66 -1.43
C PHE A 161 -12.14 8.97 -1.29
N GLU A 162 -11.35 9.09 -0.24
CA GLU A 162 -10.43 10.21 -0.01
C GLU A 162 -9.03 9.81 -0.46
N ALA A 163 -8.42 10.60 -1.34
CA ALA A 163 -7.04 10.37 -1.73
C ALA A 163 -6.07 10.95 -0.68
N LEU A 164 -5.06 10.16 -0.30
CA LEU A 164 -3.93 10.59 0.51
C LEU A 164 -2.65 10.48 -0.32
N THR A 165 -1.67 11.33 -0.05
CA THR A 165 -0.40 11.35 -0.78
C THR A 165 0.79 11.64 0.14
N THR A 166 1.99 11.17 -0.23
CA THR A 166 3.27 11.58 0.37
C THR A 166 3.84 12.84 -0.28
N GLY A 167 3.36 13.24 -1.48
CA GLY A 167 3.81 14.45 -2.16
C GLY A 167 3.15 15.72 -1.62
N GLU A 168 3.73 16.88 -1.79
CA GLU A 168 3.17 18.16 -1.33
C GLU A 168 1.74 18.40 -1.84
N ARG A 169 1.46 17.98 -3.07
CA ARG A 169 0.14 18.03 -3.71
C ARG A 169 -0.09 16.79 -4.55
N LEU A 170 -1.34 16.34 -4.62
CA LEU A 170 -1.71 15.27 -5.53
C LEU A 170 -1.55 15.73 -7.00
N ASP A 171 -0.68 15.06 -7.74
CA ASP A 171 -0.67 15.19 -9.21
C ASP A 171 -1.89 14.44 -9.77
N LYS A 172 -2.99 15.19 -9.89
CA LYS A 172 -4.28 14.67 -10.36
C LYS A 172 -4.17 14.06 -11.77
N ASN A 173 -3.41 14.66 -12.67
CA ASN A 173 -3.30 14.17 -14.04
C ASN A 173 -2.53 12.84 -14.08
N SER A 174 -1.45 12.75 -13.33
CA SER A 174 -0.66 11.54 -13.17
C SER A 174 -1.50 10.43 -12.53
N PHE A 175 -2.27 10.75 -11.50
CA PHE A 175 -3.15 9.80 -10.82
C PHE A 175 -4.26 9.26 -11.76
N ILE A 176 -4.97 10.13 -12.49
CA ILE A 176 -5.98 9.73 -13.47
C ILE A 176 -5.36 8.83 -14.56
N LYS A 177 -4.14 9.14 -15.01
CA LYS A 177 -3.43 8.31 -16.00
C LYS A 177 -3.20 6.89 -15.48
N ILE A 178 -2.79 6.74 -14.20
CA ILE A 178 -2.63 5.42 -13.56
C ILE A 178 -3.95 4.67 -13.48
N LEU A 179 -5.03 5.30 -13.03
CA LEU A 179 -6.34 4.67 -12.93
C LEU A 179 -6.81 4.13 -14.29
N ARG A 180 -6.60 4.89 -15.37
CA ARG A 180 -6.90 4.43 -16.73
C ARG A 180 -6.03 3.26 -17.17
N GLN A 181 -4.74 3.27 -16.84
CA GLN A 181 -3.83 2.17 -17.15
C GLN A 181 -4.22 0.88 -16.43
N MET A 182 -4.56 0.96 -15.15
CA MET A 182 -4.99 -0.20 -14.37
C MET A 182 -6.28 -0.83 -14.88
N SER A 183 -7.15 -0.06 -15.47
CA SER A 183 -8.47 -0.51 -15.92
C SER A 183 -8.53 -0.86 -17.41
N PHE A 184 -7.40 -0.97 -18.09
CA PHE A 184 -7.35 -1.09 -19.57
C PHE A 184 -8.19 -0.01 -20.28
N GLY A 185 -8.32 1.18 -19.66
CA GLY A 185 -9.13 2.28 -20.19
C GLY A 185 -10.62 2.22 -19.83
N PHE A 186 -11.11 1.14 -19.21
CA PHE A 186 -12.54 0.97 -18.88
C PHE A 186 -12.97 1.60 -17.55
N TYR A 187 -12.04 1.90 -16.65
CA TYR A 187 -12.37 2.48 -15.35
C TYR A 187 -12.66 3.98 -15.46
N GLN A 188 -13.89 4.34 -15.17
CA GLN A 188 -14.37 5.72 -15.22
C GLN A 188 -14.36 6.39 -13.84
N ALA A 189 -13.26 6.27 -13.13
CA ALA A 189 -13.12 7.04 -11.89
C ALA A 189 -13.02 8.53 -12.18
N ARG A 190 -13.73 9.32 -11.39
CA ARG A 190 -13.66 10.78 -11.42
C ARG A 190 -12.91 11.25 -10.19
N VAL A 191 -11.90 12.07 -10.39
CA VAL A 191 -11.20 12.76 -9.32
C VAL A 191 -11.77 14.17 -9.23
N GLU A 192 -12.48 14.46 -8.15
CA GLU A 192 -13.17 15.73 -7.90
C GLU A 192 -12.55 16.42 -6.67
N LYS A 193 -12.81 17.75 -6.53
CA LYS A 193 -12.52 18.47 -5.29
C LYS A 193 -13.58 18.20 -4.24
#